data_7f3209866ff140d3f01605e1763d988c
#
_entry.id   7f3209866ff140d3f01605e1763d988c
#
_cell.length_a   1.000
_cell.length_b   1.000
_cell.length_c   1.000
_cell.angle_alpha   90.00
_cell.angle_beta   90.00
_cell.angle_gamma   90.00
#
_symmetry.space_group_name_H-M   'P 1'
#
loop_
_entity.id
_entity.type
_entity.pdbx_description
1 polymer ?
#
loop_
_entity_poly.entity_id
_entity_poly.type
_entity_poly.pdbx_seq_one_letter_code
_entity_poly.pdbx_strand_id
1 'polypeptide(L)'
;YLFYYFKPKLEFDFKSLFSEISKKEMYRFSLFAFAGSLGSVFAFRIDSLMIPKFISMEANGAFSIGVTLASALAVPATGIFILYAPIISNFIKNNQISELDLKYKEISKLLFFIGALLYSCIFLGIDNLFMLLPTHESLTGSIPVILILGFNVLINMATGFNGEIITYSKYYKFNLIAIGLLIILNVSLNLLFIKVLNYGIEGVAVASLISMIVFNLSKLLFIYKKFKILPFDISYLKLILVFATVLLISYYLPILDNHLLNLIYKTIFCLSLNLMVIYKLKLVFSYNFWVEKMIQKLQF
;
A
#
# COMPACT_ATOMS: atom_id res chain seq x y z
N TYR A 1 -8.96 -4.76 33.50
CA TYR A 1 -9.80 -5.96 33.25
C TYR A 1 -8.98 -7.09 32.61
N LEU A 2 -8.26 -6.86 31.52
CA LEU A 2 -7.38 -7.84 30.86
C LEU A 2 -6.27 -8.35 31.80
N PHE A 3 -5.62 -7.46 32.53
CA PHE A 3 -4.55 -7.82 33.46
C PHE A 3 -5.06 -8.69 34.62
N TYR A 4 -6.26 -8.42 35.16
CA TYR A 4 -6.88 -9.20 36.21
C TYR A 4 -7.31 -10.59 35.74
N TYR A 5 -7.82 -10.70 34.50
CA TYR A 5 -8.27 -11.97 33.92
C TYR A 5 -7.11 -12.90 33.55
N PHE A 6 -5.98 -12.34 33.07
CA PHE A 6 -4.82 -13.13 32.62
C PHE A 6 -3.72 -13.32 33.66
N LYS A 7 -3.76 -12.59 34.78
CA LYS A 7 -2.75 -12.65 35.84
C LYS A 7 -2.40 -14.07 36.33
N PRO A 8 -3.33 -15.01 36.48
CA PRO A 8 -3.01 -16.38 36.90
C PRO A 8 -2.40 -17.27 35.80
N LYS A 9 -2.41 -16.82 34.54
CA LYS A 9 -1.97 -17.60 33.36
C LYS A 9 -0.67 -17.08 32.76
N LEU A 10 -0.12 -16.00 33.27
CA LEU A 10 1.15 -15.41 32.83
C LEU A 10 2.29 -15.92 33.73
N GLU A 11 2.70 -17.16 33.51
CA GLU A 11 3.98 -17.64 34.00
C GLU A 11 5.07 -17.18 33.04
N PHE A 12 5.80 -16.12 33.40
CA PHE A 12 6.97 -15.68 32.68
C PHE A 12 8.19 -16.51 33.09
N ASP A 13 8.37 -17.65 32.44
CA ASP A 13 9.62 -18.40 32.57
C ASP A 13 10.64 -17.88 31.54
N PHE A 14 11.38 -16.85 31.95
CA PHE A 14 12.46 -16.28 31.13
C PHE A 14 13.61 -17.26 30.85
N LYS A 15 13.77 -18.33 31.65
CA LYS A 15 14.82 -19.32 31.41
C LYS A 15 14.48 -20.28 30.27
N SER A 16 13.22 -20.71 30.17
CA SER A 16 12.78 -21.58 29.08
C SER A 16 12.75 -20.86 27.74
N LEU A 17 12.33 -19.59 27.71
CA LEU A 17 12.31 -18.75 26.49
C LEU A 17 13.71 -18.57 25.87
N PHE A 18 14.78 -18.55 26.69
CA PHE A 18 16.16 -18.38 26.22
C PHE A 18 16.92 -19.69 26.00
N SER A 19 16.35 -20.84 26.32
CA SER A 19 17.00 -22.14 26.13
C SER A 19 16.80 -22.69 24.71
N GLU A 20 15.69 -22.39 24.04
CA GLU A 20 15.38 -22.90 22.70
C GLU A 20 15.92 -22.02 21.55
N ILE A 21 16.15 -20.74 21.80
CA ILE A 21 16.64 -19.80 20.79
C ILE A 21 18.04 -19.34 21.13
N SER A 22 19.00 -19.55 20.20
CA SER A 22 20.33 -18.99 20.37
C SER A 22 20.25 -17.46 20.50
N LYS A 23 20.72 -16.91 21.63
CA LYS A 23 20.78 -15.45 21.87
C LYS A 23 21.41 -14.70 20.69
N LYS A 24 22.44 -15.30 20.07
CA LYS A 24 23.14 -14.75 18.90
C LYS A 24 22.21 -14.63 17.69
N GLU A 25 21.36 -15.60 17.44
CA GLU A 25 20.39 -15.56 16.34
C GLU A 25 19.31 -14.52 16.59
N MET A 26 18.81 -14.44 17.81
CA MET A 26 17.84 -13.42 18.21
C MET A 26 18.39 -11.99 18.03
N TYR A 27 19.60 -11.71 18.53
CA TYR A 27 20.27 -10.42 18.34
C TYR A 27 20.50 -10.10 16.87
N ARG A 28 20.92 -11.08 16.10
CA ARG A 28 21.15 -10.92 14.65
C ARG A 28 19.84 -10.58 13.94
N PHE A 29 18.77 -11.32 14.19
CA PHE A 29 17.46 -11.04 13.60
C PHE A 29 16.95 -9.65 13.99
N SER A 30 17.01 -9.32 15.29
CA SER A 30 16.57 -8.00 15.80
C SER A 30 17.35 -6.84 15.17
N LEU A 31 18.66 -6.99 14.99
CA LEU A 31 19.49 -5.97 14.33
C LEU A 31 19.09 -5.78 12.87
N PHE A 32 18.85 -6.86 12.12
CA PHE A 32 18.40 -6.77 10.73
C PHE A 32 16.97 -6.19 10.62
N ALA A 33 16.06 -6.58 11.52
CA ALA A 33 14.70 -6.04 11.56
C ALA A 33 14.71 -4.55 11.89
N PHE A 34 15.52 -4.13 12.87
CA PHE A 34 15.69 -2.72 13.25
C PHE A 34 16.29 -1.90 12.09
N ALA A 35 17.37 -2.38 11.48
CA ALA A 35 17.98 -1.73 10.32
C ALA A 35 17.01 -1.62 9.13
N GLY A 36 16.21 -2.67 8.91
CA GLY A 36 15.14 -2.66 7.91
C GLY A 36 14.05 -1.63 8.20
N SER A 37 13.60 -1.53 9.44
CA SER A 37 12.59 -0.54 9.85
C SER A 37 13.11 0.89 9.72
N LEU A 38 14.32 1.17 10.21
CA LEU A 38 14.96 2.48 10.03
C LEU A 38 15.16 2.82 8.55
N GLY A 39 15.69 1.85 7.77
CA GLY A 39 15.89 2.03 6.33
C GLY A 39 14.59 2.34 5.61
N SER A 40 13.48 1.69 5.98
CA SER A 40 12.16 1.99 5.41
C SER A 40 11.71 3.41 5.73
N VAL A 41 11.83 3.85 6.99
CA VAL A 41 11.48 5.23 7.38
C VAL A 41 12.29 6.24 6.57
N PHE A 42 13.61 6.01 6.43
CA PHE A 42 14.46 6.86 5.61
C PHE A 42 14.04 6.84 4.14
N ALA A 43 13.81 5.66 3.56
CA ALA A 43 13.42 5.52 2.16
C ALA A 43 12.14 6.29 1.82
N PHE A 44 11.15 6.30 2.73
CA PHE A 44 9.88 7.00 2.52
C PHE A 44 9.90 8.48 2.91
N ARG A 45 10.94 8.97 3.59
CA ARG A 45 11.05 10.36 4.04
C ARG A 45 12.18 11.13 3.37
N ILE A 46 13.00 10.50 2.54
CA ILE A 46 14.16 11.12 1.92
C ILE A 46 13.77 12.27 1.00
N ASP A 47 12.62 12.17 0.34
CA ASP A 47 12.07 13.22 -0.52
C ASP A 47 11.85 14.52 0.25
N SER A 48 11.27 14.44 1.46
CA SER A 48 11.04 15.58 2.34
C SER A 48 12.33 16.24 2.87
N LEU A 49 13.47 15.54 2.79
CA LEU A 49 14.79 16.10 3.10
C LEU A 49 15.44 16.73 1.86
N MET A 50 15.18 16.22 0.68
CA MET A 50 15.78 16.69 -0.57
C MET A 50 15.07 17.94 -1.11
N ILE A 51 13.75 18.02 -1.04
CA ILE A 51 12.97 19.13 -1.59
C ILE A 51 13.36 20.47 -0.96
N PRO A 52 13.45 20.65 0.38
CA PRO A 52 13.86 21.91 0.97
C PRO A 52 15.26 22.34 0.56
N LYS A 53 16.17 21.38 0.36
CA LYS A 53 17.56 21.65 0.01
C LYS A 53 17.76 22.05 -1.46
N PHE A 54 16.97 21.47 -2.36
CA PHE A 54 17.21 21.61 -3.80
C PHE A 54 16.13 22.39 -4.55
N ILE A 55 14.94 22.60 -3.95
CA ILE A 55 13.83 23.34 -4.55
C ILE A 55 13.47 24.50 -3.64
N SER A 56 12.60 24.32 -2.62
CA SER A 56 12.23 25.32 -1.62
C SER A 56 11.46 24.70 -0.44
N MET A 57 11.34 25.44 0.66
CA MET A 57 10.51 25.05 1.81
C MET A 57 9.02 25.06 1.48
N GLU A 58 8.57 25.99 0.64
CA GLU A 58 7.20 26.08 0.17
C GLU A 58 6.81 24.85 -0.67
N ALA A 59 7.68 24.48 -1.61
CA ALA A 59 7.53 23.25 -2.40
C ALA A 59 7.44 22.00 -1.51
N ASN A 60 8.21 21.95 -0.41
CA ASN A 60 8.11 20.83 0.55
C ASN A 60 6.76 20.85 1.30
N GLY A 61 6.19 22.02 1.55
CA GLY A 61 4.83 22.13 2.10
C GLY A 61 3.79 21.48 1.18
N ALA A 62 3.78 21.87 -0.10
CA ALA A 62 2.89 21.28 -1.11
C ALA A 62 3.11 19.77 -1.27
N PHE A 63 4.36 19.31 -1.33
CA PHE A 63 4.69 17.88 -1.40
C PHE A 63 4.22 17.12 -0.16
N SER A 64 4.34 17.69 1.03
CA SER A 64 3.92 17.06 2.29
C SER A 64 2.40 16.84 2.38
N ILE A 65 1.61 17.76 1.78
CA ILE A 65 0.16 17.57 1.61
C ILE A 65 -0.09 16.33 0.75
N GLY A 66 0.63 16.21 -0.36
CA GLY A 66 0.56 15.05 -1.25
C GLY A 66 0.88 13.74 -0.54
N VAL A 67 1.99 13.70 0.21
CA VAL A 67 2.40 12.53 1.01
C VAL A 67 1.34 12.17 2.04
N THR A 68 0.76 13.15 2.73
CA THR A 68 -0.23 12.92 3.79
C THR A 68 -1.51 12.30 3.23
N LEU A 69 -2.06 12.88 2.16
CA LEU A 69 -3.27 12.38 1.52
C LEU A 69 -3.05 11.02 0.85
N ALA A 70 -1.92 10.83 0.18
CA ALA A 70 -1.58 9.54 -0.40
C ALA A 70 -1.41 8.44 0.67
N SER A 71 -0.76 8.75 1.80
CA SER A 71 -0.54 7.78 2.87
C SER A 71 -1.85 7.32 3.55
N ALA A 72 -2.89 8.15 3.54
CA ALA A 72 -4.21 7.76 4.05
C ALA A 72 -4.79 6.53 3.32
N LEU A 73 -4.44 6.34 2.04
CA LEU A 73 -4.83 5.14 1.26
C LEU A 73 -4.26 3.84 1.86
N ALA A 74 -3.11 3.90 2.53
CA ALA A 74 -2.45 2.72 3.10
C ALA A 74 -3.04 2.29 4.45
N VAL A 75 -3.86 3.12 5.11
CA VAL A 75 -4.40 2.83 6.45
C VAL A 75 -5.15 1.50 6.52
N PRO A 76 -6.07 1.16 5.61
CA PRO A 76 -6.73 -0.15 5.63
C PRO A 76 -5.77 -1.33 5.45
N ALA A 77 -4.71 -1.14 4.65
CA ALA A 77 -3.71 -2.18 4.40
C ALA A 77 -2.94 -2.53 5.67
N THR A 78 -2.60 -1.56 6.51
CA THR A 78 -1.89 -1.81 7.78
C THR A 78 -2.68 -2.71 8.71
N GLY A 79 -4.01 -2.50 8.81
CA GLY A 79 -4.90 -3.36 9.58
C GLY A 79 -4.93 -4.80 9.04
N ILE A 80 -5.00 -4.97 7.73
CA ILE A 80 -4.97 -6.29 7.08
C ILE A 80 -3.63 -6.97 7.33
N PHE A 81 -2.51 -6.28 7.21
CA PHE A 81 -1.18 -6.85 7.46
C PHE A 81 -1.04 -7.36 8.91
N ILE A 82 -1.49 -6.60 9.89
CA ILE A 82 -1.44 -7.01 11.31
C ILE A 82 -2.23 -8.30 11.54
N LEU A 83 -3.41 -8.42 10.94
CA LEU A 83 -4.26 -9.61 11.11
C LEU A 83 -3.68 -10.86 10.42
N TYR A 84 -3.07 -10.71 9.25
CA TYR A 84 -2.59 -11.84 8.46
C TYR A 84 -1.13 -12.18 8.68
N ALA A 85 -0.33 -11.30 9.28
CA ALA A 85 1.10 -11.57 9.55
C ALA A 85 1.35 -12.87 10.32
N PRO A 86 0.62 -13.22 11.40
CA PRO A 86 0.79 -14.51 12.09
C PRO A 86 0.45 -15.71 11.22
N ILE A 87 -0.57 -15.58 10.35
CA ILE A 87 -1.02 -16.65 9.45
C ILE A 87 0.07 -16.94 8.41
N ILE A 88 0.63 -15.88 7.78
CA ILE A 88 1.72 -15.98 6.82
C ILE A 88 2.96 -16.61 7.47
N SER A 89 3.31 -16.16 8.69
CA SER A 89 4.42 -16.72 9.45
C SER A 89 4.23 -18.23 9.70
N ASN A 90 3.01 -18.65 10.07
CA ASN A 90 2.69 -20.05 10.31
C ASN A 90 2.81 -20.91 9.03
N PHE A 91 2.30 -20.44 7.88
CA PHE A 91 2.43 -21.14 6.62
C PHE A 91 3.89 -21.32 6.21
N ILE A 92 4.73 -20.30 6.41
CA ILE A 92 6.16 -20.37 6.11
C ILE A 92 6.87 -21.33 7.05
N LYS A 93 6.59 -21.27 8.36
CA LYS A 93 7.18 -22.16 9.38
C LYS A 93 6.87 -23.63 9.09
N ASN A 94 5.63 -23.93 8.68
CA ASN A 94 5.17 -25.30 8.41
C ASN A 94 5.38 -25.73 6.95
N ASN A 95 6.08 -24.92 6.13
CA ASN A 95 6.33 -25.18 4.71
C ASN A 95 5.06 -25.43 3.87
N GLN A 96 3.95 -24.79 4.24
CA GLN A 96 2.65 -24.87 3.57
C GLN A 96 2.58 -23.87 2.41
N ILE A 97 3.35 -24.13 1.35
CA ILE A 97 3.51 -23.19 0.23
C ILE A 97 2.23 -23.05 -0.61
N SER A 98 1.43 -24.11 -0.73
CA SER A 98 0.15 -24.07 -1.48
C SER A 98 -0.87 -23.14 -0.82
N GLU A 99 -1.03 -23.24 0.51
CA GLU A 99 -1.90 -22.38 1.30
C GLU A 99 -1.43 -20.95 1.30
N LEU A 100 -0.10 -20.76 1.38
CA LEU A 100 0.54 -19.45 1.25
C LEU A 100 0.22 -18.81 -0.10
N ASP A 101 0.33 -19.53 -1.22
CA ASP A 101 0.04 -19.04 -2.57
C ASP A 101 -1.43 -18.60 -2.70
N LEU A 102 -2.36 -19.45 -2.26
CA LEU A 102 -3.79 -19.14 -2.28
C LEU A 102 -4.11 -17.89 -1.46
N LYS A 103 -3.57 -17.82 -0.24
CA LYS A 103 -3.80 -16.66 0.65
C LYS A 103 -3.12 -15.40 0.13
N TYR A 104 -1.94 -15.52 -0.47
CA TYR A 104 -1.24 -14.40 -1.08
C TYR A 104 -2.06 -13.76 -2.22
N LYS A 105 -2.61 -14.57 -3.11
CA LYS A 105 -3.49 -14.10 -4.20
C LYS A 105 -4.77 -13.47 -3.68
N GLU A 106 -5.42 -14.09 -2.68
CA GLU A 106 -6.64 -13.59 -2.07
C GLU A 106 -6.44 -12.19 -1.46
N ILE A 107 -5.42 -12.05 -0.61
CA ILE A 107 -5.20 -10.80 0.12
C ILE A 107 -4.65 -9.69 -0.80
N SER A 108 -3.82 -10.03 -1.78
CA SER A 108 -3.36 -9.05 -2.76
C SER A 108 -4.53 -8.47 -3.57
N LYS A 109 -5.49 -9.31 -3.97
CA LYS A 109 -6.74 -8.84 -4.62
C LYS A 109 -7.57 -7.96 -3.69
N LEU A 110 -7.71 -8.33 -2.43
CA LEU A 110 -8.45 -7.54 -1.45
C LEU A 110 -7.79 -6.18 -1.21
N LEU A 111 -6.47 -6.14 -1.05
CA LEU A 111 -5.72 -4.90 -0.87
C LEU A 111 -5.81 -3.99 -2.10
N PHE A 112 -5.63 -4.55 -3.29
CA PHE A 112 -5.81 -3.80 -4.53
C PHE A 112 -7.23 -3.27 -4.67
N PHE A 113 -8.25 -4.09 -4.38
CA PHE A 113 -9.66 -3.69 -4.41
C PHE A 113 -9.92 -2.48 -3.52
N ILE A 114 -9.51 -2.54 -2.24
CA ILE A 114 -9.69 -1.43 -1.30
C ILE A 114 -8.91 -0.20 -1.75
N GLY A 115 -7.63 -0.38 -2.12
CA GLY A 115 -6.77 0.71 -2.58
C GLY A 115 -7.29 1.38 -3.84
N ALA A 116 -7.79 0.60 -4.82
CA ALA A 116 -8.32 1.12 -6.07
C ALA A 116 -9.64 1.87 -5.87
N LEU A 117 -10.53 1.43 -4.96
CA LEU A 117 -11.74 2.19 -4.59
C LEU A 117 -11.37 3.55 -4.01
N LEU A 118 -10.46 3.57 -3.02
CA LEU A 118 -10.03 4.82 -2.37
C LEU A 118 -9.28 5.73 -3.35
N TYR A 119 -8.39 5.18 -4.16
CA TYR A 119 -7.66 5.94 -5.18
C TYR A 119 -8.61 6.55 -6.22
N SER A 120 -9.63 5.80 -6.64
CA SER A 120 -10.65 6.31 -7.58
C SER A 120 -11.41 7.51 -7.00
N CYS A 121 -11.72 7.50 -5.69
CA CYS A 121 -12.35 8.65 -5.02
C CYS A 121 -11.43 9.87 -5.04
N ILE A 122 -10.14 9.70 -4.75
CA ILE A 122 -9.16 10.80 -4.82
C ILE A 122 -9.03 11.29 -6.26
N PHE A 123 -8.84 10.39 -7.22
CA PHE A 123 -8.64 10.73 -8.62
C PHE A 123 -9.80 11.55 -9.22
N LEU A 124 -11.03 11.19 -8.88
CA LEU A 124 -12.22 11.88 -9.40
C LEU A 124 -12.63 13.11 -8.58
N GLY A 125 -12.24 13.16 -7.31
CA GLY A 125 -12.78 14.12 -6.38
C GLY A 125 -11.83 15.22 -5.93
N ILE A 126 -10.50 15.04 -6.04
CA ILE A 126 -9.53 15.94 -5.42
C ILE A 126 -9.62 17.39 -5.93
N ASP A 127 -9.80 17.60 -7.24
CA ASP A 127 -9.94 18.92 -7.82
C ASP A 127 -11.18 19.63 -7.27
N ASN A 128 -12.33 18.95 -7.29
CA ASN A 128 -13.57 19.50 -6.76
C ASN A 128 -13.52 19.75 -5.25
N LEU A 129 -12.83 18.86 -4.51
CA LEU A 129 -12.63 19.03 -3.07
C LEU A 129 -11.82 20.28 -2.77
N PHE A 130 -10.73 20.51 -3.51
CA PHE A 130 -9.89 21.69 -3.29
C PHE A 130 -10.61 22.98 -3.67
N MET A 131 -11.42 22.99 -4.74
CA MET A 131 -12.22 24.14 -5.11
C MET A 131 -13.26 24.56 -4.04
N LEU A 132 -13.62 23.66 -3.12
CA LEU A 132 -14.50 23.98 -2.00
C LEU A 132 -13.77 24.64 -0.82
N LEU A 133 -12.42 24.64 -0.82
CA LEU A 133 -11.64 25.17 0.28
C LEU A 133 -11.21 26.64 0.01
N PRO A 134 -11.18 27.51 1.03
CA PRO A 134 -10.73 28.90 0.88
C PRO A 134 -9.28 29.03 0.40
N THR A 135 -8.48 27.98 0.64
CA THR A 135 -7.04 27.92 0.31
C THR A 135 -6.75 27.18 -0.99
N HIS A 136 -7.73 27.04 -1.89
CA HIS A 136 -7.63 26.21 -3.10
C HIS A 136 -6.41 26.55 -3.97
N GLU A 137 -6.07 27.82 -4.13
CA GLU A 137 -4.93 28.28 -4.96
C GLU A 137 -3.59 27.70 -4.47
N SER A 138 -3.38 27.65 -3.16
CA SER A 138 -2.16 27.09 -2.58
C SER A 138 -2.12 25.57 -2.60
N LEU A 139 -3.28 24.91 -2.72
CA LEU A 139 -3.41 23.45 -2.71
C LEU A 139 -3.33 22.83 -4.11
N THR A 140 -3.73 23.55 -5.15
CA THR A 140 -3.76 23.05 -6.54
C THR A 140 -2.42 22.50 -7.02
N GLY A 141 -1.31 23.14 -6.64
CA GLY A 141 0.04 22.66 -6.95
C GLY A 141 0.41 21.30 -6.37
N SER A 142 -0.35 20.82 -5.36
CA SER A 142 -0.13 19.49 -4.78
C SER A 142 -0.92 18.36 -5.48
N ILE A 143 -1.88 18.66 -6.35
CA ILE A 143 -2.75 17.66 -6.99
C ILE A 143 -1.96 16.61 -7.77
N PRO A 144 -1.04 16.96 -8.68
CA PRO A 144 -0.25 15.96 -9.40
C PRO A 144 0.54 15.06 -8.45
N VAL A 145 1.10 15.64 -7.39
CA VAL A 145 1.85 14.89 -6.36
C VAL A 145 0.93 13.89 -5.64
N ILE A 146 -0.30 14.31 -5.26
CA ILE A 146 -1.30 13.44 -4.62
C ILE A 146 -1.64 12.25 -5.51
N LEU A 147 -1.88 12.50 -6.79
CA LEU A 147 -2.25 11.47 -7.75
C LEU A 147 -1.10 10.48 -8.00
N ILE A 148 0.12 10.98 -8.20
CA ILE A 148 1.29 10.14 -8.44
C ILE A 148 1.63 9.30 -7.21
N LEU A 149 1.67 9.91 -6.02
CA LEU A 149 1.96 9.20 -4.76
C LEU A 149 0.81 8.28 -4.33
N GLY A 150 -0.45 8.66 -4.59
CA GLY A 150 -1.60 7.79 -4.39
C GLY A 150 -1.52 6.53 -5.26
N PHE A 151 -1.13 6.68 -6.52
CA PHE A 151 -0.88 5.56 -7.42
C PHE A 151 0.31 4.69 -6.96
N ASN A 152 1.35 5.33 -6.41
CA ASN A 152 2.48 4.64 -5.79
C ASN A 152 2.01 3.72 -4.63
N VAL A 153 1.14 4.23 -3.74
CA VAL A 153 0.55 3.44 -2.64
C VAL A 153 -0.31 2.30 -3.20
N LEU A 154 -1.11 2.56 -4.23
CA LEU A 154 -1.92 1.53 -4.88
C LEU A 154 -1.07 0.38 -5.44
N ILE A 155 0.05 0.68 -6.10
CA ILE A 155 1.00 -0.33 -6.59
C ILE A 155 1.56 -1.15 -5.44
N ASN A 156 1.94 -0.50 -4.33
CA ASN A 156 2.44 -1.21 -3.16
C ASN A 156 1.37 -2.15 -2.56
N MET A 157 0.12 -1.69 -2.43
CA MET A 157 -1.00 -2.53 -1.99
C MET A 157 -1.28 -3.69 -2.95
N ALA A 158 -1.15 -3.45 -4.26
CA ALA A 158 -1.36 -4.45 -5.30
C ALA A 158 -0.43 -5.66 -5.18
N THR A 159 0.76 -5.48 -4.64
CA THR A 159 1.74 -6.56 -4.46
C THR A 159 1.55 -7.37 -3.17
N GLY A 160 0.62 -6.98 -2.31
CA GLY A 160 0.24 -7.72 -1.11
C GLY A 160 1.36 -7.92 -0.09
N PHE A 161 1.46 -9.12 0.45
CA PHE A 161 2.38 -9.49 1.54
C PHE A 161 3.83 -9.79 1.11
N ASN A 162 4.32 -9.20 0.04
CA ASN A 162 5.68 -9.49 -0.42
C ASN A 162 6.76 -9.27 0.65
N GLY A 163 6.60 -8.22 1.45
CA GLY A 163 7.51 -7.90 2.56
C GLY A 163 7.47 -8.93 3.68
N GLU A 164 6.28 -9.32 4.11
CA GLU A 164 6.03 -10.27 5.20
C GLU A 164 6.54 -11.67 4.83
N ILE A 165 6.26 -12.14 3.58
CA ILE A 165 6.76 -13.43 3.09
C ILE A 165 8.28 -13.50 3.19
N ILE A 166 8.99 -12.45 2.80
CA ILE A 166 10.45 -12.39 2.88
C ILE A 166 10.90 -12.30 4.34
N THR A 167 10.26 -11.45 5.16
CA THR A 167 10.63 -11.20 6.56
C THR A 167 10.51 -12.45 7.42
N TYR A 168 9.42 -13.23 7.26
CA TYR A 168 9.19 -14.43 8.06
C TYR A 168 9.92 -15.68 7.52
N SER A 169 10.57 -15.56 6.36
CA SER A 169 11.36 -16.65 5.79
C SER A 169 12.82 -16.59 6.23
N LYS A 170 13.57 -17.66 5.95
CA LYS A 170 15.04 -17.68 6.11
C LYS A 170 15.76 -16.62 5.26
N TYR A 171 15.06 -15.97 4.37
CA TYR A 171 15.60 -14.96 3.45
C TYR A 171 15.39 -13.50 3.90
N TYR A 172 15.02 -13.26 5.16
CA TYR A 172 14.72 -11.94 5.72
C TYR A 172 15.76 -10.84 5.39
N LYS A 173 17.02 -11.23 5.21
CA LYS A 173 18.11 -10.31 4.83
C LYS A 173 17.88 -9.62 3.48
N PHE A 174 17.13 -10.25 2.57
CA PHE A 174 16.83 -9.67 1.26
C PHE A 174 15.98 -8.39 1.38
N ASN A 175 15.13 -8.26 2.41
CA ASN A 175 14.40 -7.01 2.63
C ASN A 175 15.35 -5.82 2.84
N LEU A 176 16.45 -5.99 3.55
CA LEU A 176 17.44 -4.92 3.73
C LEU A 176 18.11 -4.54 2.41
N ILE A 177 18.44 -5.53 1.58
CA ILE A 177 19.01 -5.29 0.24
C ILE A 177 17.98 -4.52 -0.64
N ALA A 178 16.73 -4.94 -0.61
CA ALA A 178 15.66 -4.27 -1.37
C ALA A 178 15.44 -2.82 -0.92
N ILE A 179 15.48 -2.56 0.40
CA ILE A 179 15.40 -1.19 0.95
C ILE A 179 16.61 -0.36 0.53
N GLY A 180 17.82 -0.93 0.56
CA GLY A 180 19.02 -0.27 0.05
C GLY A 180 18.89 0.11 -1.43
N LEU A 181 18.38 -0.79 -2.26
CA LEU A 181 18.08 -0.52 -3.66
C LEU A 181 17.06 0.62 -3.82
N LEU A 182 15.97 0.61 -3.03
CA LEU A 182 14.95 1.65 -3.02
C LEU A 182 15.57 3.02 -2.72
N ILE A 183 16.40 3.13 -1.67
CA ILE A 183 17.06 4.39 -1.29
C ILE A 183 17.98 4.89 -2.40
N ILE A 184 18.84 4.03 -2.94
CA ILE A 184 19.79 4.41 -3.99
C ILE A 184 19.03 4.90 -5.23
N LEU A 185 18.02 4.17 -5.67
CA LEU A 185 17.22 4.56 -6.84
C LEU A 185 16.46 5.86 -6.59
N ASN A 186 15.81 6.00 -5.45
CA ASN A 186 15.03 7.20 -5.12
C ASN A 186 15.94 8.44 -5.09
N VAL A 187 17.08 8.38 -4.40
CA VAL A 187 18.03 9.51 -4.37
C VAL A 187 18.56 9.85 -5.76
N SER A 188 18.96 8.83 -6.52
CA SER A 188 19.53 9.04 -7.87
C SER A 188 18.50 9.64 -8.82
N LEU A 189 17.28 9.12 -8.82
CA LEU A 189 16.19 9.63 -9.64
C LEU A 189 15.74 11.02 -9.20
N ASN A 190 15.68 11.30 -7.90
CA ASN A 190 15.38 12.65 -7.39
C ASN A 190 16.41 13.68 -7.88
N LEU A 191 17.70 13.35 -7.81
CA LEU A 191 18.74 14.24 -8.33
C LEU A 191 18.60 14.45 -9.84
N LEU A 192 18.27 13.40 -10.61
CA LEU A 192 18.02 13.50 -12.04
C LEU A 192 16.82 14.42 -12.33
N PHE A 193 15.68 14.17 -11.70
CA PHE A 193 14.45 14.92 -11.98
C PHE A 193 14.53 16.38 -11.47
N ILE A 194 15.19 16.63 -10.35
CA ILE A 194 15.33 17.99 -9.80
C ILE A 194 16.39 18.79 -10.56
N LYS A 195 17.62 18.23 -10.71
CA LYS A 195 18.77 19.03 -11.21
C LYS A 195 18.94 19.01 -12.71
N VAL A 196 18.57 17.91 -13.38
CA VAL A 196 18.79 17.75 -14.82
C VAL A 196 17.52 18.08 -15.59
N LEU A 197 16.39 17.54 -15.18
CA LEU A 197 15.12 17.68 -15.88
C LEU A 197 14.27 18.87 -15.39
N ASN A 198 14.58 19.45 -14.21
CA ASN A 198 13.86 20.57 -13.62
C ASN A 198 12.34 20.36 -13.47
N TYR A 199 11.91 19.14 -13.12
CA TYR A 199 10.48 18.79 -12.99
C TYR A 199 9.91 19.10 -11.59
N GLY A 200 10.64 19.82 -10.73
CA GLY A 200 10.15 20.23 -9.41
C GLY A 200 9.68 19.08 -8.53
N ILE A 201 8.61 19.31 -7.77
CA ILE A 201 8.05 18.32 -6.84
C ILE A 201 7.33 17.16 -7.55
N GLU A 202 6.82 17.39 -8.74
CA GLU A 202 6.21 16.34 -9.56
C GLU A 202 7.27 15.31 -9.98
N GLY A 203 8.46 15.79 -10.37
CA GLY A 203 9.60 14.93 -10.68
C GLY A 203 10.01 14.06 -9.48
N VAL A 204 9.97 14.62 -8.26
CA VAL A 204 10.24 13.86 -7.03
C VAL A 204 9.18 12.77 -6.80
N ALA A 205 7.90 13.09 -7.03
CA ALA A 205 6.82 12.11 -6.92
C ALA A 205 6.98 10.97 -7.96
N VAL A 206 7.35 11.30 -9.19
CA VAL A 206 7.65 10.30 -10.25
C VAL A 206 8.87 9.46 -9.90
N ALA A 207 9.92 10.06 -9.34
CA ALA A 207 11.11 9.33 -8.86
C ALA A 207 10.74 8.28 -7.80
N SER A 208 9.90 8.68 -6.83
CA SER A 208 9.38 7.79 -5.79
C SER A 208 8.52 6.67 -6.37
N LEU A 209 7.66 6.96 -7.36
CA LEU A 209 6.85 5.96 -8.05
C LEU A 209 7.73 4.92 -8.77
N ILE A 210 8.69 5.36 -9.58
CA ILE A 210 9.60 4.46 -10.30
C ILE A 210 10.40 3.59 -9.32
N SER A 211 10.95 4.20 -8.28
CA SER A 211 11.72 3.50 -7.24
C SER A 211 10.89 2.43 -6.55
N MET A 212 9.61 2.73 -6.24
CA MET A 212 8.70 1.78 -5.61
C MET A 212 8.31 0.64 -6.55
N ILE A 213 8.11 0.91 -7.84
CA ILE A 213 7.85 -0.14 -8.84
C ILE A 213 9.03 -1.11 -8.87
N VAL A 214 10.26 -0.62 -8.98
CA VAL A 214 11.47 -1.45 -9.00
C VAL A 214 11.64 -2.23 -7.69
N PHE A 215 11.39 -1.58 -6.55
CA PHE A 215 11.43 -2.21 -5.24
C PHE A 215 10.44 -3.38 -5.12
N ASN A 216 9.18 -3.17 -5.47
CA ASN A 216 8.18 -4.24 -5.41
C ASN A 216 8.47 -5.34 -6.44
N LEU A 217 8.88 -4.98 -7.65
CA LEU A 217 9.26 -5.94 -8.69
C LEU A 217 10.45 -6.81 -8.24
N SER A 218 11.45 -6.23 -7.59
CA SER A 218 12.60 -6.98 -7.05
C SER A 218 12.17 -8.02 -6.02
N LYS A 219 11.22 -7.67 -5.13
CA LYS A 219 10.64 -8.60 -4.14
C LYS A 219 9.81 -9.69 -4.79
N LEU A 220 8.96 -9.34 -5.76
CA LEU A 220 8.14 -10.31 -6.50
C LEU A 220 9.01 -11.32 -7.25
N LEU A 221 10.03 -10.86 -7.95
CA LEU A 221 10.99 -11.73 -8.65
C LEU A 221 11.74 -12.64 -7.68
N PHE A 222 12.13 -12.12 -6.52
CA PHE A 222 12.78 -12.91 -5.48
C PHE A 222 11.86 -13.99 -4.91
N ILE A 223 10.61 -13.65 -4.58
CA ILE A 223 9.60 -14.58 -4.09
C ILE A 223 9.32 -15.67 -5.15
N TYR A 224 9.12 -15.28 -6.41
CA TYR A 224 8.93 -16.22 -7.49
C TYR A 224 10.12 -17.17 -7.65
N LYS A 225 11.35 -16.66 -7.58
CA LYS A 225 12.56 -17.50 -7.67
C LYS A 225 12.67 -18.51 -6.52
N LYS A 226 12.28 -18.13 -5.29
CA LYS A 226 12.47 -18.94 -4.07
C LYS A 226 11.29 -19.84 -3.73
N PHE A 227 10.05 -19.34 -3.93
CA PHE A 227 8.83 -20.03 -3.49
C PHE A 227 7.93 -20.44 -4.68
N LYS A 228 8.20 -19.95 -5.90
CA LYS A 228 7.40 -20.19 -7.11
C LYS A 228 5.96 -19.69 -7.01
N ILE A 229 5.70 -18.68 -6.19
CA ILE A 229 4.38 -18.07 -5.99
C ILE A 229 4.37 -16.61 -6.45
N LEU A 230 3.22 -16.14 -6.90
CA LEU A 230 2.97 -14.74 -7.29
C LEU A 230 1.55 -14.33 -6.85
N PRO A 231 1.32 -13.04 -6.51
CA PRO A 231 0.00 -12.56 -6.12
C PRO A 231 -0.99 -12.44 -7.28
N PHE A 232 -0.51 -12.52 -8.51
CA PHE A 232 -1.28 -12.25 -9.71
C PHE A 232 -1.81 -13.54 -10.34
N ASP A 233 -3.09 -13.51 -10.72
CA ASP A 233 -3.76 -14.53 -11.53
C ASP A 233 -4.68 -13.86 -12.57
N ILE A 234 -5.38 -14.65 -13.38
CA ILE A 234 -6.29 -14.12 -14.42
C ILE A 234 -7.44 -13.29 -13.81
N SER A 235 -7.90 -13.67 -12.60
CA SER A 235 -8.95 -12.92 -11.88
C SER A 235 -8.45 -11.56 -11.44
N TYR A 236 -7.17 -11.46 -11.09
CA TYR A 236 -6.52 -10.20 -10.76
C TYR A 236 -6.46 -9.26 -11.97
N LEU A 237 -6.10 -9.77 -13.13
CA LEU A 237 -6.10 -8.98 -14.36
C LEU A 237 -7.51 -8.46 -14.70
N LYS A 238 -8.53 -9.31 -14.56
CA LYS A 238 -9.93 -8.88 -14.73
C LYS A 238 -10.30 -7.76 -13.75
N LEU A 239 -9.86 -7.86 -12.50
CA LEU A 239 -10.10 -6.84 -11.49
C LEU A 239 -9.48 -5.49 -11.88
N ILE A 240 -8.23 -5.48 -12.34
CA ILE A 240 -7.56 -4.25 -12.84
C ILE A 240 -8.36 -3.65 -14.01
N LEU A 241 -8.77 -4.48 -14.97
CA LEU A 241 -9.53 -4.01 -16.14
C LEU A 241 -10.87 -3.40 -15.75
N VAL A 242 -11.59 -4.00 -14.80
CA VAL A 242 -12.86 -3.46 -14.27
C VAL A 242 -12.62 -2.06 -13.67
N PHE A 243 -11.64 -1.94 -12.78
CA PHE A 243 -11.34 -0.64 -12.17
C PHE A 243 -10.92 0.41 -13.20
N ALA A 244 -10.05 0.08 -14.15
CA ALA A 244 -9.61 0.99 -15.19
C ALA A 244 -10.78 1.45 -16.07
N THR A 245 -11.65 0.52 -16.48
CA THR A 245 -12.81 0.83 -17.32
C THR A 245 -13.83 1.70 -16.58
N VAL A 246 -14.16 1.35 -15.33
CA VAL A 246 -15.13 2.11 -14.53
C VAL A 246 -14.60 3.50 -14.21
N LEU A 247 -13.31 3.62 -13.88
CA LEU A 247 -12.66 4.91 -13.64
C LEU A 247 -12.70 5.80 -14.88
N LEU A 248 -12.39 5.24 -16.06
CA LEU A 248 -12.50 5.94 -17.35
C LEU A 248 -13.93 6.42 -17.62
N ILE A 249 -14.91 5.55 -17.48
CA ILE A 249 -16.33 5.92 -17.66
C ILE A 249 -16.70 7.05 -16.70
N SER A 250 -16.32 6.95 -15.42
CA SER A 250 -16.63 7.94 -14.41
C SER A 250 -15.94 9.29 -14.66
N TYR A 251 -14.75 9.28 -15.24
CA TYR A 251 -14.00 10.48 -15.59
C TYR A 251 -14.71 11.29 -16.70
N TYR A 252 -15.20 10.60 -17.74
CA TYR A 252 -15.90 11.22 -18.87
C TYR A 252 -17.37 11.54 -18.62
N LEU A 253 -17.90 11.30 -17.41
CA LEU A 253 -19.25 11.75 -17.05
C LEU A 253 -19.35 13.28 -17.14
N PRO A 254 -20.55 13.81 -17.48
CA PRO A 254 -20.79 15.25 -17.54
C PRO A 254 -20.32 15.95 -16.25
N ILE A 255 -19.78 17.15 -16.42
CA ILE A 255 -19.35 17.99 -15.31
C ILE A 255 -20.55 18.84 -14.88
N LEU A 256 -20.85 18.84 -13.59
CA LEU A 256 -21.88 19.68 -12.99
C LEU A 256 -21.26 21.00 -12.52
N ASP A 257 -22.00 22.09 -12.61
CA ASP A 257 -21.54 23.43 -12.21
C ASP A 257 -21.20 23.53 -10.71
N ASN A 258 -21.89 22.76 -9.89
CA ASN A 258 -21.62 22.73 -8.44
C ASN A 258 -20.54 21.69 -8.11
N HIS A 259 -19.40 22.15 -7.60
CA HIS A 259 -18.24 21.30 -7.24
C HIS A 259 -18.58 20.22 -6.23
N LEU A 260 -19.42 20.51 -5.22
CA LEU A 260 -19.83 19.50 -4.23
C LEU A 260 -20.69 18.40 -4.86
N LEU A 261 -21.68 18.79 -5.69
CA LEU A 261 -22.50 17.82 -6.40
C LEU A 261 -21.69 16.99 -7.39
N ASN A 262 -20.75 17.62 -8.09
CA ASN A 262 -19.87 16.94 -9.05
C ASN A 262 -18.97 15.89 -8.35
N LEU A 263 -18.40 16.26 -7.21
CA LEU A 263 -17.60 15.35 -6.37
C LEU A 263 -18.42 14.14 -5.91
N ILE A 264 -19.59 14.38 -5.30
CA ILE A 264 -20.46 13.32 -4.76
C ILE A 264 -20.98 12.41 -5.88
N TYR A 265 -21.47 12.99 -6.96
CA TYR A 265 -22.04 12.27 -8.08
C TYR A 265 -21.01 11.33 -8.74
N LYS A 266 -19.83 11.84 -9.13
CA LYS A 266 -18.81 11.03 -9.81
C LYS A 266 -18.24 9.94 -8.91
N THR A 267 -17.99 10.27 -7.64
CA THR A 267 -17.44 9.29 -6.68
C THR A 267 -18.45 8.19 -6.34
N ILE A 268 -19.71 8.54 -6.05
CA ILE A 268 -20.75 7.55 -5.75
C ILE A 268 -21.02 6.66 -6.98
N PHE A 269 -21.10 7.24 -8.18
CA PHE A 269 -21.26 6.47 -9.41
C PHE A 269 -20.11 5.46 -9.60
N CYS A 270 -18.86 5.92 -9.47
CA CYS A 270 -17.68 5.08 -9.61
C CYS A 270 -17.67 3.94 -8.59
N LEU A 271 -17.93 4.25 -7.31
CA LEU A 271 -17.98 3.27 -6.24
C LEU A 271 -19.10 2.23 -6.47
N SER A 272 -20.32 2.70 -6.75
CA SER A 272 -21.49 1.84 -6.94
C SER A 272 -21.28 0.86 -8.10
N LEU A 273 -20.77 1.38 -9.22
CA LEU A 273 -20.54 0.57 -10.41
C LEU A 273 -19.41 -0.46 -10.18
N ASN A 274 -18.31 -0.05 -9.56
CA ASN A 274 -17.23 -0.99 -9.20
C ASN A 274 -17.74 -2.09 -8.26
N LEU A 275 -18.43 -1.73 -7.16
CA LEU A 275 -18.96 -2.70 -6.20
C LEU A 275 -19.92 -3.68 -6.86
N MET A 276 -20.84 -3.17 -7.72
CA MET A 276 -21.81 -4.00 -8.43
C MET A 276 -21.14 -4.98 -9.41
N VAL A 277 -20.20 -4.50 -10.23
CA VAL A 277 -19.53 -5.33 -11.25
C VAL A 277 -18.65 -6.39 -10.58
N ILE A 278 -17.87 -6.01 -9.57
CA ILE A 278 -16.97 -6.92 -8.84
C ILE A 278 -17.76 -8.00 -8.11
N TYR A 279 -18.91 -7.65 -7.51
CA TYR A 279 -19.82 -8.60 -6.89
C TYR A 279 -20.36 -9.62 -7.91
N LYS A 280 -20.87 -9.15 -9.05
CA LYS A 280 -21.42 -10.03 -10.11
C LYS A 280 -20.37 -10.96 -10.71
N LEU A 281 -19.16 -10.46 -10.92
CA LEU A 281 -18.05 -11.25 -11.49
C LEU A 281 -17.32 -12.11 -10.46
N LYS A 282 -17.68 -12.03 -9.18
CA LYS A 282 -17.07 -12.78 -8.05
C LYS A 282 -15.52 -12.68 -8.02
N LEU A 283 -14.97 -11.50 -8.29
CA LEU A 283 -13.54 -11.32 -8.44
C LEU A 283 -12.77 -11.29 -7.10
N VAL A 284 -13.41 -10.82 -6.02
CA VAL A 284 -12.81 -10.70 -4.69
C VAL A 284 -13.59 -11.54 -3.71
N PHE A 285 -13.04 -12.69 -3.33
CA PHE A 285 -13.71 -13.67 -2.46
C PHE A 285 -14.19 -13.07 -1.14
N SER A 286 -13.30 -12.39 -0.43
CA SER A 286 -13.63 -11.78 0.88
C SER A 286 -14.78 -10.78 0.78
N TYR A 287 -14.82 -9.95 -0.27
CA TYR A 287 -15.90 -9.01 -0.51
C TYR A 287 -17.24 -9.71 -0.79
N ASN A 288 -17.24 -10.69 -1.70
CA ASN A 288 -18.43 -11.45 -2.03
C ASN A 288 -19.02 -12.18 -0.81
N PHE A 289 -18.16 -12.82 -0.02
CA PHE A 289 -18.55 -13.49 1.22
C PHE A 289 -19.23 -12.52 2.21
N TRP A 290 -18.67 -11.31 2.37
CA TRP A 290 -19.25 -10.28 3.23
C TRP A 290 -20.63 -9.83 2.74
N VAL A 291 -20.80 -9.59 1.45
CA VAL A 291 -22.07 -9.16 0.85
C VAL A 291 -23.12 -10.25 1.01
N GLU A 292 -22.79 -11.50 0.70
CA GLU A 292 -23.72 -12.64 0.85
C GLU A 292 -24.17 -12.82 2.31
N LYS A 293 -23.25 -12.69 3.26
CA LYS A 293 -23.57 -12.76 4.69
C LYS A 293 -24.47 -11.60 5.15
N MET A 294 -24.31 -10.40 4.61
CA MET A 294 -25.20 -9.28 4.87
C MET A 294 -26.59 -9.51 4.31
N ILE A 295 -26.70 -10.00 3.08
CA ILE A 295 -27.99 -10.31 2.44
C ILE A 295 -28.75 -11.38 3.25
N GLN A 296 -28.09 -12.43 3.69
CA GLN A 296 -28.69 -13.45 4.54
C GLN A 296 -29.22 -12.90 5.87
N LYS A 297 -28.52 -11.93 6.48
CA LYS A 297 -28.99 -11.30 7.73
C LYS A 297 -30.18 -10.34 7.54
N LEU A 298 -30.38 -9.82 6.33
CA LEU A 298 -31.51 -8.92 6.02
C LEU A 298 -32.77 -9.70 5.62
N GLN A 299 -32.66 -10.99 5.37
CA GLN A 299 -33.79 -11.89 5.05
C GLN A 299 -34.41 -12.52 6.31
N PHE A 300 -33.88 -12.24 7.49
CA PHE A 300 -34.42 -12.54 8.80
C PHE A 300 -34.89 -11.25 9.49
#